data_5ff23a56da3da09c5b72dfe5f45a8c79
#
_entry.id   5ff23a56da3da09c5b72dfe5f45a8c79
#
_cell.length_a   1.000
_cell.length_b   1.000
_cell.length_c   1.000
_cell.angle_alpha   90.00
_cell.angle_beta   90.00
_cell.angle_gamma   90.00
#
_symmetry.space_group_name_H-M   'P 1'
#
loop_
_entity.id
_entity.type
_entity.pdbx_description
1 polymer ?
#
loop_
_entity_poly.entity_id
_entity_poly.type
_entity_poly.pdbx_seq_one_letter_code
_entity_poly.pdbx_strand_id
1 'polypeptide(L)'
;PAIKLCQELIKVVPKGLCKFNFSDNGSASVECALKMAFQYHYQTGNPQKQRFMCLSEGYHGETIGALSVGSMDLYAKIYKPMLMNAVHTSAPDCYRCPYHQNRETCKCECFVHAEEDFAKYGNELAAVIVEPLIQGSAGMRIYPPLYLEKLRKLCDEYNVLLIADEIATGFGRTGKMFAFDYTNVSPDIMTISKGLTGGYMPMAITITTQKIYDAFYADYNEGKAFM
;
A
#
# COMPACT_ATOMS: atom_id res chain seq x y z
N PRO A 1 11.16 12.91 -21.30
CA PRO A 1 10.05 13.24 -20.40
C PRO A 1 10.09 12.42 -19.09
N ALA A 2 10.16 11.07 -19.15
CA ALA A 2 10.14 10.21 -17.95
C ALA A 2 11.25 10.55 -16.94
N ILE A 3 12.50 10.73 -17.39
CA ILE A 3 13.63 11.10 -16.53
C ILE A 3 13.35 12.40 -15.77
N LYS A 4 12.84 13.43 -16.46
CA LYS A 4 12.49 14.71 -15.81
C LYS A 4 11.38 14.54 -14.79
N LEU A 5 10.36 13.73 -15.08
CA LEU A 5 9.29 13.44 -14.14
C LEU A 5 9.84 12.75 -12.88
N CYS A 6 10.70 11.74 -13.03
CA CYS A 6 11.35 11.08 -11.89
C CYS A 6 12.20 12.07 -11.07
N GLN A 7 12.92 12.98 -11.73
CA GLN A 7 13.73 14.01 -11.06
C GLN A 7 12.89 15.01 -10.25
N GLU A 8 11.65 15.28 -10.65
CA GLU A 8 10.72 16.11 -9.88
C GLU A 8 10.05 15.29 -8.77
N LEU A 9 9.61 14.07 -9.05
CA LEU A 9 8.97 13.22 -8.07
C LEU A 9 9.89 12.88 -6.88
N ILE A 10 11.17 12.60 -7.13
CA ILE A 10 12.12 12.25 -6.06
C ILE A 10 12.31 13.36 -5.02
N LYS A 11 11.97 14.61 -5.37
CA LYS A 11 12.05 15.76 -4.46
C LYS A 11 10.88 15.82 -3.49
N VAL A 12 9.77 15.15 -3.80
CA VAL A 12 8.51 15.29 -3.06
C VAL A 12 7.97 13.97 -2.48
N VAL A 13 8.43 12.81 -2.95
CA VAL A 13 8.02 11.51 -2.39
C VAL A 13 8.61 11.29 -0.99
N PRO A 14 7.99 10.48 -0.14
CA PRO A 14 8.54 10.10 1.16
C PRO A 14 9.99 9.61 1.09
N LYS A 15 10.75 9.94 2.11
CA LYS A 15 12.19 9.63 2.18
C LYS A 15 12.46 8.13 2.01
N GLY A 16 13.44 7.79 1.16
CA GLY A 16 13.86 6.41 0.88
C GLY A 16 13.27 5.84 -0.41
N LEU A 17 12.14 6.38 -0.89
CA LEU A 17 11.58 6.02 -2.19
C LEU A 17 12.37 6.68 -3.32
N CYS A 18 12.91 5.87 -4.26
CA CYS A 18 13.85 6.40 -5.27
C CYS A 18 13.85 5.63 -6.61
N LYS A 19 13.07 4.57 -6.74
CA LYS A 19 12.97 3.79 -7.97
C LYS A 19 11.55 3.81 -8.50
N PHE A 20 11.38 4.03 -9.80
CA PHE A 20 10.11 4.33 -10.44
C PHE A 20 9.80 3.30 -11.51
N ASN A 21 8.65 2.64 -11.43
CA ASN A 21 8.11 1.73 -12.43
C ASN A 21 6.80 2.32 -12.96
N PHE A 22 6.75 2.60 -14.27
CA PHE A 22 5.61 3.22 -14.92
C PHE A 22 4.55 2.21 -15.33
N SER A 23 3.30 2.56 -15.13
CA SER A 23 2.12 1.80 -15.54
C SER A 23 1.09 2.74 -16.20
N ASP A 24 0.12 2.19 -16.87
CA ASP A 24 -0.93 2.94 -17.59
C ASP A 24 -2.12 3.33 -16.71
N ASN A 25 -2.32 2.69 -15.57
CA ASN A 25 -3.42 2.99 -14.64
C ASN A 25 -3.11 2.56 -13.20
N GLY A 26 -3.92 3.05 -12.24
CA GLY A 26 -3.74 2.78 -10.81
C GLY A 26 -3.80 1.29 -10.45
N SER A 27 -4.74 0.53 -11.00
CA SER A 27 -4.83 -0.91 -10.73
C SER A 27 -3.56 -1.65 -11.17
N ALA A 28 -3.02 -1.31 -12.36
CA ALA A 28 -1.77 -1.89 -12.84
C ALA A 28 -0.58 -1.54 -11.93
N SER A 29 -0.51 -0.33 -11.37
CA SER A 29 0.53 0.03 -10.41
C SER A 29 0.42 -0.75 -9.09
N VAL A 30 -0.80 -1.05 -8.65
CA VAL A 30 -1.03 -1.93 -7.49
C VAL A 30 -0.59 -3.36 -7.79
N GLU A 31 -0.93 -3.92 -8.97
CA GLU A 31 -0.43 -5.23 -9.40
C GLU A 31 1.11 -5.29 -9.37
N CYS A 32 1.78 -4.25 -9.87
CA CYS A 32 3.23 -4.15 -9.81
C CYS A 32 3.74 -4.14 -8.36
N ALA A 33 3.09 -3.39 -7.47
CA ALA A 33 3.46 -3.32 -6.06
C ALA A 33 3.34 -4.68 -5.37
N LEU A 34 2.24 -5.40 -5.60
CA LEU A 34 2.01 -6.74 -5.05
C LEU A 34 3.05 -7.75 -5.58
N LYS A 35 3.28 -7.76 -6.90
CA LYS A 35 4.30 -8.63 -7.52
C LYS A 35 5.70 -8.32 -7.00
N MET A 36 6.07 -7.05 -6.86
CA MET A 36 7.36 -6.65 -6.29
C MET A 36 7.50 -7.14 -4.86
N ALA A 37 6.49 -6.98 -4.02
CA ALA A 37 6.55 -7.42 -2.63
C ALA A 37 6.70 -8.95 -2.52
N PHE A 38 5.93 -9.70 -3.30
CA PHE A 38 6.00 -11.16 -3.33
C PHE A 38 7.38 -11.64 -3.79
N GLN A 39 7.85 -11.16 -4.95
CA GLN A 39 9.12 -11.58 -5.53
C GLN A 39 10.31 -11.14 -4.67
N TYR A 40 10.24 -9.97 -4.04
CA TYR A 40 11.26 -9.51 -3.09
C TYR A 40 11.48 -10.54 -1.98
N HIS A 41 10.42 -10.98 -1.32
CA HIS A 41 10.53 -11.97 -0.25
C HIS A 41 11.05 -13.31 -0.74
N TYR A 42 10.57 -13.78 -1.90
CA TYR A 42 11.07 -15.01 -2.51
C TYR A 42 12.60 -14.94 -2.76
N GLN A 43 13.09 -13.83 -3.33
CA GLN A 43 14.49 -13.64 -3.68
C GLN A 43 15.40 -13.36 -2.47
N THR A 44 14.82 -12.88 -1.36
CA THR A 44 15.57 -12.59 -0.12
C THR A 44 15.50 -13.71 0.92
N GLY A 45 15.08 -14.92 0.52
CA GLY A 45 15.12 -16.10 1.38
C GLY A 45 13.92 -16.25 2.32
N ASN A 46 12.82 -15.59 2.01
CA ASN A 46 11.57 -15.67 2.79
C ASN A 46 10.40 -16.20 1.92
N PRO A 47 10.53 -17.37 1.26
CA PRO A 47 9.53 -17.86 0.29
C PRO A 47 8.16 -18.21 0.92
N GLN A 48 8.08 -18.30 2.25
CA GLN A 48 6.83 -18.50 2.99
C GLN A 48 5.94 -17.26 3.01
N LYS A 49 6.50 -16.06 2.74
CA LYS A 49 5.76 -14.78 2.72
C LYS A 49 5.02 -14.60 1.41
N GLN A 50 3.81 -15.14 1.33
CA GLN A 50 3.02 -15.23 0.10
C GLN A 50 1.64 -14.55 0.21
N ARG A 51 1.26 -14.08 1.39
CA ARG A 51 -0.04 -13.47 1.62
C ARG A 51 0.06 -11.96 1.69
N PHE A 52 -1.06 -11.31 1.42
CA PHE A 52 -1.21 -9.87 1.58
C PHE A 52 -2.21 -9.57 2.67
N MET A 53 -2.03 -8.45 3.36
CA MET A 53 -3.01 -7.90 4.29
C MET A 53 -3.50 -6.55 3.75
N CYS A 54 -4.77 -6.25 3.96
CA CYS A 54 -5.39 -4.97 3.65
C CYS A 54 -6.41 -4.59 4.72
N LEU A 55 -6.80 -3.33 4.76
CA LEU A 55 -7.88 -2.87 5.62
C LEU A 55 -9.24 -3.28 5.01
N SER A 56 -10.18 -3.69 5.84
CA SER A 56 -11.57 -3.87 5.42
C SER A 56 -12.11 -2.57 4.81
N GLU A 57 -13.05 -2.67 3.87
CA GLU A 57 -13.58 -1.53 3.09
C GLU A 57 -12.52 -0.79 2.24
N GLY A 58 -11.31 -1.33 2.10
CA GLY A 58 -10.26 -0.77 1.23
C GLY A 58 -10.60 -0.96 -0.26
N TYR A 59 -10.13 -0.02 -1.09
CA TYR A 59 -10.25 -0.09 -2.55
C TYR A 59 -8.91 0.24 -3.20
N HIS A 60 -8.40 -0.68 -4.00
CA HIS A 60 -7.09 -0.56 -4.64
C HIS A 60 -7.13 -0.73 -6.16
N GLY A 61 -8.32 -0.89 -6.73
CA GLY A 61 -8.53 -1.09 -8.17
C GLY A 61 -9.33 -2.36 -8.48
N GLU A 62 -9.51 -2.65 -9.78
CA GLU A 62 -10.42 -3.69 -10.26
C GLU A 62 -9.74 -4.78 -11.11
N THR A 63 -8.42 -4.78 -11.23
CA THR A 63 -7.68 -5.96 -11.70
C THR A 63 -7.72 -7.05 -10.62
N ILE A 64 -7.50 -8.30 -10.99
CA ILE A 64 -7.70 -9.43 -10.06
C ILE A 64 -6.85 -9.31 -8.78
N GLY A 65 -5.59 -8.93 -8.89
CA GLY A 65 -4.73 -8.73 -7.70
C GLY A 65 -5.16 -7.51 -6.87
N ALA A 66 -5.41 -6.37 -7.51
CA ALA A 66 -5.89 -5.16 -6.82
C ALA A 66 -7.24 -5.40 -6.14
N LEU A 67 -8.17 -6.12 -6.81
CA LEU A 67 -9.46 -6.49 -6.26
C LEU A 67 -9.34 -7.47 -5.10
N SER A 68 -8.33 -8.34 -5.13
CA SER A 68 -8.07 -9.32 -4.06
C SER A 68 -7.66 -8.68 -2.74
N VAL A 69 -6.97 -7.53 -2.80
CA VAL A 69 -6.57 -6.74 -1.63
C VAL A 69 -7.56 -5.61 -1.33
N GLY A 70 -8.62 -5.47 -2.14
CA GLY A 70 -9.81 -4.69 -1.80
C GLY A 70 -10.80 -5.54 -1.03
N SER A 71 -11.75 -4.91 -0.32
CA SER A 71 -12.75 -5.66 0.45
C SER A 71 -14.18 -5.15 0.28
N MET A 72 -14.43 -4.38 -0.77
CA MET A 72 -15.77 -3.91 -1.08
C MET A 72 -16.57 -4.97 -1.82
N ASP A 73 -17.52 -5.61 -1.15
CA ASP A 73 -18.38 -6.64 -1.74
C ASP A 73 -19.09 -6.18 -3.03
N LEU A 74 -19.39 -4.89 -3.15
CA LEU A 74 -20.00 -4.32 -4.36
C LEU A 74 -19.20 -4.64 -5.63
N TYR A 75 -17.88 -4.62 -5.55
CA TYR A 75 -16.97 -4.87 -6.69
C TYR A 75 -16.49 -6.32 -6.75
N ALA A 76 -16.32 -6.96 -5.59
CA ALA A 76 -15.64 -8.25 -5.47
C ALA A 76 -16.55 -9.47 -5.55
N LYS A 77 -17.85 -9.33 -5.21
CA LYS A 77 -18.78 -10.46 -4.97
C LYS A 77 -18.82 -11.51 -6.08
N ILE A 78 -18.89 -11.04 -7.34
CA ILE A 78 -19.00 -11.96 -8.50
C ILE A 78 -17.66 -12.65 -8.77
N TYR A 79 -16.55 -11.98 -8.47
CA TYR A 79 -15.20 -12.44 -8.78
C TYR A 79 -14.54 -13.22 -7.65
N LYS A 80 -15.21 -13.41 -6.50
CA LYS A 80 -14.66 -14.13 -5.32
C LYS A 80 -13.91 -15.43 -5.67
N PRO A 81 -14.37 -16.28 -6.59
CA PRO A 81 -13.65 -17.51 -6.94
C PRO A 81 -12.29 -17.29 -7.63
N MET A 82 -12.04 -16.09 -8.16
CA MET A 82 -10.79 -15.74 -8.86
C MET A 82 -9.80 -14.98 -7.96
N LEU A 83 -10.23 -14.56 -6.77
CA LEU A 83 -9.42 -13.67 -5.92
C LEU A 83 -8.40 -14.45 -5.09
N MET A 84 -7.25 -13.82 -4.83
CA MET A 84 -6.27 -14.32 -3.88
C MET A 84 -6.84 -14.28 -2.45
N ASN A 85 -6.36 -15.18 -1.59
CA ASN A 85 -6.74 -15.22 -0.18
C ASN A 85 -5.94 -14.17 0.62
N ALA A 86 -6.38 -12.92 0.60
CA ALA A 86 -5.81 -11.85 1.41
C ALA A 86 -6.37 -11.86 2.85
N VAL A 87 -5.62 -11.29 3.79
CA VAL A 87 -6.07 -11.04 5.17
C VAL A 87 -6.72 -9.66 5.22
N HIS A 88 -8.00 -9.61 5.57
CA HIS A 88 -8.76 -8.37 5.70
C HIS A 88 -8.87 -7.99 7.19
N THR A 89 -7.98 -7.12 7.66
CA THR A 89 -8.04 -6.61 9.04
C THR A 89 -9.08 -5.51 9.18
N SER A 90 -9.62 -5.34 10.39
CA SER A 90 -10.65 -4.34 10.66
C SER A 90 -10.13 -2.92 10.40
N ALA A 91 -10.81 -2.16 9.56
CA ALA A 91 -10.43 -0.78 9.26
C ALA A 91 -10.75 0.16 10.42
N PRO A 92 -9.90 1.17 10.67
CA PRO A 92 -10.24 2.26 11.59
C PRO A 92 -11.36 3.13 10.99
N ASP A 93 -12.35 3.47 11.80
CA ASP A 93 -13.42 4.41 11.44
C ASP A 93 -13.58 5.45 12.57
N CYS A 94 -13.05 6.65 12.36
CA CYS A 94 -13.13 7.69 13.38
C CYS A 94 -14.48 8.41 13.42
N TYR A 95 -15.26 8.34 12.35
CA TYR A 95 -16.60 8.93 12.31
C TYR A 95 -17.61 8.08 13.09
N ARG A 96 -17.51 6.75 12.99
CA ARG A 96 -18.34 5.78 13.71
C ARG A 96 -17.45 4.85 14.55
N CYS A 97 -16.62 5.47 15.39
CA CYS A 97 -15.64 4.74 16.19
C CYS A 97 -16.32 3.73 17.13
N PRO A 98 -16.07 2.42 16.98
CA PRO A 98 -16.68 1.41 17.84
C PRO A 98 -16.18 1.48 19.30
N TYR A 99 -15.07 2.18 19.54
CA TYR A 99 -14.48 2.44 20.84
C TYR A 99 -14.92 3.79 21.43
N HIS A 100 -15.82 4.53 20.77
CA HIS A 100 -16.32 5.84 21.19
C HIS A 100 -15.21 6.87 21.50
N GLN A 101 -14.09 6.78 20.77
CA GLN A 101 -12.96 7.68 20.93
C GLN A 101 -13.08 8.92 20.05
N ASN A 102 -12.52 10.04 20.53
CA ASN A 102 -12.35 11.22 19.71
C ASN A 102 -11.09 11.10 18.86
N ARG A 103 -11.19 11.39 17.56
CA ARG A 103 -10.07 11.29 16.60
C ARG A 103 -8.82 12.04 17.05
N GLU A 104 -8.97 13.21 17.69
CA GLU A 104 -7.84 14.07 18.09
C GLU A 104 -7.06 13.52 19.29
N THR A 105 -7.73 12.74 20.14
CA THR A 105 -7.15 12.25 21.40
C THR A 105 -7.01 10.75 21.46
N CYS A 106 -7.57 9.99 20.52
CA CYS A 106 -7.54 8.53 20.54
C CYS A 106 -6.11 8.00 20.34
N LYS A 107 -5.83 6.86 20.95
CA LYS A 107 -4.55 6.15 20.83
C LYS A 107 -4.61 4.98 19.86
N CYS A 108 -5.61 4.99 18.96
CA CYS A 108 -5.91 3.92 18.01
C CYS A 108 -6.16 2.58 18.71
N GLU A 109 -7.12 2.52 19.65
CA GLU A 109 -7.53 1.30 20.34
C GLU A 109 -7.99 0.21 19.35
N CYS A 110 -8.56 0.63 18.21
CA CYS A 110 -8.95 -0.25 17.12
C CYS A 110 -7.75 -0.96 16.43
N PHE A 111 -6.52 -0.55 16.73
CA PHE A 111 -5.32 -1.14 16.16
C PHE A 111 -5.08 -2.59 16.67
N VAL A 112 -5.72 -2.98 17.76
CA VAL A 112 -5.67 -4.34 18.32
C VAL A 112 -5.98 -5.43 17.27
N HIS A 113 -6.89 -5.16 16.35
CA HIS A 113 -7.22 -6.11 15.27
C HIS A 113 -6.04 -6.35 14.32
N ALA A 114 -5.28 -5.31 14.00
CA ALA A 114 -4.05 -5.47 13.22
C ALA A 114 -2.99 -6.25 13.99
N GLU A 115 -2.84 -6.00 15.30
CA GLU A 115 -1.91 -6.73 16.17
C GLU A 115 -2.26 -8.23 16.22
N GLU A 116 -3.54 -8.59 16.38
CA GLU A 116 -4.04 -9.97 16.36
C GLU A 116 -3.76 -10.67 15.02
N ASP A 117 -4.03 -9.97 13.90
CA ASP A 117 -3.81 -10.52 12.56
C ASP A 117 -2.32 -10.67 12.25
N PHE A 118 -1.46 -9.75 12.70
CA PHE A 118 -0.01 -9.90 12.59
C PHE A 118 0.52 -11.05 13.46
N ALA A 119 0.04 -11.22 14.68
CA ALA A 119 0.40 -12.34 15.54
C ALA A 119 0.07 -13.68 14.87
N LYS A 120 -1.04 -13.75 14.12
CA LYS A 120 -1.50 -14.96 13.46
C LYS A 120 -0.84 -15.23 12.12
N TYR A 121 -0.65 -14.17 11.30
CA TYR A 121 -0.28 -14.31 9.89
C TYR A 121 1.05 -13.64 9.53
N GLY A 122 1.67 -12.86 10.42
CA GLY A 122 2.82 -12.00 10.10
C GLY A 122 3.99 -12.73 9.43
N ASN A 123 4.21 -14.01 9.78
CA ASN A 123 5.26 -14.83 9.15
C ASN A 123 4.94 -15.22 7.69
N GLU A 124 3.67 -15.14 7.29
CA GLU A 124 3.20 -15.46 5.94
C GLU A 124 2.96 -14.21 5.08
N LEU A 125 2.90 -13.02 5.72
CA LEU A 125 2.61 -11.77 5.04
C LEU A 125 3.82 -11.28 4.23
N ALA A 126 3.64 -11.07 2.93
CA ALA A 126 4.59 -10.37 2.07
C ALA A 126 4.46 -8.85 2.24
N ALA A 127 3.26 -8.34 2.23
CA ALA A 127 3.00 -6.92 2.41
C ALA A 127 1.63 -6.64 3.03
N VAL A 128 1.53 -5.44 3.60
CA VAL A 128 0.25 -4.78 3.92
C VAL A 128 0.06 -3.62 2.96
N ILE A 129 -1.14 -3.47 2.39
CA ILE A 129 -1.50 -2.33 1.54
C ILE A 129 -2.59 -1.50 2.22
N VAL A 130 -2.44 -0.18 2.18
CA VAL A 130 -3.39 0.76 2.79
C VAL A 130 -3.59 2.00 1.92
N GLU A 131 -4.81 2.54 1.90
CA GLU A 131 -5.08 3.91 1.51
C GLU A 131 -4.73 4.80 2.72
N PRO A 132 -3.68 5.63 2.68
CA PRO A 132 -3.24 6.34 3.88
C PRO A 132 -4.22 7.45 4.27
N LEU A 133 -4.60 7.49 5.55
CA LEU A 133 -5.48 8.45 6.23
C LEU A 133 -6.94 8.47 5.78
N ILE A 134 -7.26 8.10 4.54
CA ILE A 134 -8.63 8.18 4.00
C ILE A 134 -8.90 6.97 3.12
N GLN A 135 -9.86 6.15 3.48
CA GLN A 135 -10.44 5.14 2.61
C GLN A 135 -11.54 5.80 1.77
N GLY A 136 -11.20 6.12 0.51
CA GLY A 136 -12.07 6.92 -0.35
C GLY A 136 -13.39 6.25 -0.69
N SER A 137 -13.33 5.06 -1.26
CA SER A 137 -14.51 4.31 -1.73
C SER A 137 -15.41 3.82 -0.59
N ALA A 138 -14.87 3.69 0.63
CA ALA A 138 -15.62 3.37 1.84
C ALA A 138 -16.51 4.52 2.38
N GLY A 139 -16.66 5.60 1.62
CA GLY A 139 -17.40 6.78 2.05
C GLY A 139 -16.52 7.82 2.77
N MET A 140 -15.27 7.94 2.35
CA MET A 140 -14.30 8.91 2.90
C MET A 140 -14.02 8.66 4.40
N ARG A 141 -13.79 7.42 4.81
CA ARG A 141 -13.46 7.08 6.20
C ARG A 141 -12.08 7.61 6.53
N ILE A 142 -12.00 8.46 7.53
CA ILE A 142 -10.77 9.13 7.94
C ILE A 142 -10.26 8.50 9.25
N TYR A 143 -8.93 8.32 9.33
CA TYR A 143 -8.26 7.80 10.52
C TYR A 143 -6.95 8.57 10.82
N PRO A 144 -6.44 8.54 12.08
CA PRO A 144 -5.30 9.37 12.46
C PRO A 144 -3.98 8.80 11.92
N PRO A 145 -2.96 9.67 11.69
CA PRO A 145 -1.61 9.26 11.27
C PRO A 145 -0.95 8.22 12.19
N LEU A 146 -1.27 8.25 13.48
CA LEU A 146 -0.78 7.30 14.48
C LEU A 146 -1.04 5.83 14.09
N TYR A 147 -2.14 5.54 13.37
CA TYR A 147 -2.42 4.19 12.88
C TYR A 147 -1.33 3.71 11.92
N LEU A 148 -0.91 4.57 10.99
CA LEU A 148 0.16 4.24 10.03
C LEU A 148 1.52 4.07 10.72
N GLU A 149 1.80 4.89 11.74
CA GLU A 149 3.04 4.78 12.52
C GLU A 149 3.11 3.45 13.31
N LYS A 150 1.98 3.03 13.91
CA LYS A 150 1.88 1.72 14.55
C LYS A 150 2.01 0.59 13.53
N LEU A 151 1.36 0.72 12.37
CA LEU A 151 1.42 -0.29 11.31
C LEU A 151 2.85 -0.46 10.77
N ARG A 152 3.60 0.64 10.59
CA ARG A 152 5.02 0.58 10.20
C ARG A 152 5.85 -0.23 11.20
N LYS A 153 5.64 -0.05 12.51
CA LYS A 153 6.34 -0.81 13.55
C LYS A 153 6.08 -2.31 13.45
N LEU A 154 4.82 -2.72 13.29
CA LEU A 154 4.49 -4.13 13.09
C LEU A 154 5.11 -4.68 11.79
N CYS A 155 5.04 -3.93 10.70
CA CYS A 155 5.68 -4.32 9.46
C CYS A 155 7.19 -4.54 9.61
N ASP A 156 7.88 -3.68 10.37
CA ASP A 156 9.31 -3.82 10.65
C ASP A 156 9.60 -5.05 11.52
N GLU A 157 8.81 -5.26 12.58
CA GLU A 157 8.94 -6.38 13.50
C GLU A 157 8.80 -7.74 12.81
N TYR A 158 7.82 -7.85 11.91
CA TYR A 158 7.52 -9.10 11.21
C TYR A 158 8.21 -9.21 9.84
N ASN A 159 9.06 -8.25 9.46
CA ASN A 159 9.66 -8.19 8.11
C ASN A 159 8.60 -8.27 6.99
N VAL A 160 7.59 -7.42 7.08
CA VAL A 160 6.49 -7.28 6.12
C VAL A 160 6.65 -5.93 5.41
N LEU A 161 6.45 -5.87 4.10
CA LEU A 161 6.53 -4.61 3.36
C LEU A 161 5.24 -3.78 3.55
N LEU A 162 5.39 -2.46 3.67
CA LEU A 162 4.28 -1.53 3.73
C LEU A 162 4.08 -0.85 2.38
N ILE A 163 2.92 -1.06 1.76
CA ILE A 163 2.51 -0.44 0.51
C ILE A 163 1.54 0.70 0.82
N ALA A 164 1.90 1.92 0.44
CA ALA A 164 1.02 3.09 0.50
C ALA A 164 0.32 3.29 -0.84
N ASP A 165 -0.97 3.13 -0.87
CA ASP A 165 -1.79 3.48 -2.02
C ASP A 165 -2.19 4.96 -1.98
N GLU A 166 -1.36 5.81 -2.55
CA GLU A 166 -1.57 7.25 -2.66
C GLU A 166 -2.27 7.66 -3.97
N ILE A 167 -2.88 6.71 -4.68
CA ILE A 167 -3.58 6.97 -5.95
C ILE A 167 -4.69 8.00 -5.77
N ALA A 168 -5.45 7.89 -4.68
CA ALA A 168 -6.52 8.84 -4.38
C ALA A 168 -6.08 9.95 -3.41
N THR A 169 -5.17 9.68 -2.50
CA THR A 169 -4.78 10.55 -1.38
C THR A 169 -3.65 11.52 -1.71
N GLY A 170 -2.84 11.20 -2.72
CA GLY A 170 -1.70 12.01 -3.12
C GLY A 170 -2.06 13.33 -3.82
N PHE A 171 -1.02 14.11 -4.11
CA PHE A 171 -1.06 15.37 -4.86
C PHE A 171 -1.97 16.43 -4.23
N GLY A 172 -1.89 16.58 -2.90
CA GLY A 172 -2.54 17.67 -2.17
C GLY A 172 -3.97 17.39 -1.71
N ARG A 173 -4.54 16.22 -1.99
CA ARG A 173 -5.92 15.90 -1.60
C ARG A 173 -6.17 15.97 -0.09
N THR A 174 -5.20 15.62 0.72
CA THR A 174 -5.28 15.69 2.18
C THR A 174 -4.71 16.97 2.78
N GLY A 175 -4.22 17.89 1.94
CA GLY A 175 -3.59 19.16 2.35
C GLY A 175 -2.05 19.15 2.33
N LYS A 176 -1.42 17.99 2.37
CA LYS A 176 0.02 17.80 2.09
C LYS A 176 0.22 17.10 0.75
N MET A 177 1.45 17.09 0.21
CA MET A 177 1.74 16.46 -1.09
C MET A 177 1.27 15.00 -1.09
N PHE A 178 1.61 14.24 -0.06
CA PHE A 178 1.15 12.87 0.17
C PHE A 178 0.55 12.73 1.56
N ALA A 179 -0.38 11.79 1.72
CA ALA A 179 -0.99 11.53 3.02
C ALA A 179 0.02 10.99 4.03
N PHE A 180 1.02 10.22 3.59
CA PHE A 180 2.13 9.80 4.44
C PHE A 180 2.96 10.96 5.04
N ASP A 181 2.94 12.15 4.46
CA ASP A 181 3.64 13.33 5.01
C ASP A 181 3.07 13.81 6.35
N TYR A 182 1.94 13.28 6.80
CA TYR A 182 1.40 13.51 8.14
C TYR A 182 2.02 12.60 9.20
N THR A 183 2.85 11.63 8.81
CA THR A 183 3.53 10.70 9.69
C THR A 183 5.04 10.99 9.75
N ASN A 184 5.74 10.34 10.69
CA ASN A 184 7.20 10.36 10.77
C ASN A 184 7.84 9.09 10.19
N VAL A 185 7.08 8.30 9.44
CA VAL A 185 7.50 7.03 8.86
C VAL A 185 7.35 7.04 7.34
N SER A 186 7.99 6.11 6.66
CA SER A 186 7.91 5.95 5.19
C SER A 186 7.44 4.56 4.82
N PRO A 187 6.69 4.40 3.71
CA PRO A 187 6.37 3.09 3.16
C PRO A 187 7.58 2.49 2.43
N ASP A 188 7.55 1.20 2.18
CA ASP A 188 8.54 0.50 1.34
C ASP A 188 8.22 0.64 -0.15
N ILE A 189 6.92 0.67 -0.47
CA ILE A 189 6.39 0.84 -1.83
C ILE A 189 5.24 1.86 -1.76
N MET A 190 5.14 2.70 -2.78
CA MET A 190 4.05 3.66 -2.94
C MET A 190 3.49 3.60 -4.36
N THR A 191 2.17 3.63 -4.50
CA THR A 191 1.50 3.74 -5.79
C THR A 191 0.85 5.11 -5.94
N ILE A 192 1.04 5.74 -7.10
CA ILE A 192 0.48 7.05 -7.44
C ILE A 192 -0.16 7.03 -8.83
N SER A 193 -1.26 7.76 -8.99
CA SER A 193 -1.97 7.95 -10.24
C SER A 193 -2.85 9.22 -10.17
N LYS A 194 -4.01 9.27 -10.73
CA LYS A 194 -5.01 10.36 -10.68
C LYS A 194 -4.42 11.77 -10.66
N GLY A 195 -4.03 12.28 -9.49
CA GLY A 195 -3.40 13.59 -9.31
C GLY A 195 -2.09 13.76 -10.07
N LEU A 196 -1.36 12.67 -10.36
CA LEU A 196 -0.12 12.67 -11.12
C LEU A 196 -0.26 13.34 -12.49
N THR A 197 -1.39 13.15 -13.17
CA THR A 197 -1.69 13.75 -14.48
C THR A 197 -2.86 14.72 -14.44
N GLY A 198 -3.53 14.86 -13.31
CA GLY A 198 -4.75 15.66 -13.19
C GLY A 198 -5.90 15.15 -14.06
N GLY A 199 -5.85 13.88 -14.49
CA GLY A 199 -6.84 13.26 -15.35
C GLY A 199 -6.61 13.50 -16.86
N TYR A 200 -5.51 14.17 -17.23
CA TYR A 200 -5.21 14.48 -18.63
C TYR A 200 -4.91 13.22 -19.47
N MET A 201 -4.22 12.25 -18.87
CA MET A 201 -3.89 10.99 -19.53
C MET A 201 -3.81 9.84 -18.53
N PRO A 202 -4.07 8.60 -18.96
CA PRO A 202 -3.86 7.43 -18.10
C PRO A 202 -2.37 7.25 -17.83
N MET A 203 -1.99 7.28 -16.54
CA MET A 203 -0.64 6.97 -16.07
C MET A 203 -0.67 6.68 -14.59
N ALA A 204 0.16 5.76 -14.15
CA ALA A 204 0.45 5.47 -12.76
C ALA A 204 1.93 5.13 -12.59
N ILE A 205 2.41 5.21 -11.36
CA ILE A 205 3.79 4.85 -11.03
C ILE A 205 3.79 4.07 -9.72
N THR A 206 4.52 2.96 -9.72
CA THR A 206 4.91 2.26 -8.50
C THR A 206 6.31 2.72 -8.12
N ILE A 207 6.47 3.24 -6.91
CA ILE A 207 7.74 3.79 -6.42
C ILE A 207 8.22 2.92 -5.27
N THR A 208 9.51 2.56 -5.28
CA THR A 208 10.08 1.70 -4.25
C THR A 208 11.46 2.17 -3.79
N THR A 209 11.98 1.52 -2.75
CA THR A 209 13.28 1.82 -2.15
C THR A 209 14.43 1.19 -2.93
N GLN A 210 15.64 1.68 -2.70
CA GLN A 210 16.87 1.07 -3.20
C GLN A 210 17.00 -0.40 -2.73
N LYS A 211 16.67 -0.67 -1.46
CA LYS A 211 16.70 -2.02 -0.87
C LYS A 211 15.89 -3.04 -1.67
N ILE A 212 14.67 -2.67 -2.08
CA ILE A 212 13.82 -3.55 -2.90
C ILE A 212 14.41 -3.69 -4.30
N TYR A 213 14.82 -2.60 -4.92
CA TYR A 213 15.45 -2.63 -6.25
C TYR A 213 16.67 -3.55 -6.30
N ASP A 214 17.53 -3.52 -5.29
CA ASP A 214 18.76 -4.33 -5.25
C ASP A 214 18.46 -5.83 -5.22
N ALA A 215 17.31 -6.24 -4.68
CA ALA A 215 16.90 -7.65 -4.73
C ALA A 215 16.58 -8.15 -6.14
N PHE A 216 16.28 -7.24 -7.08
CA PHE A 216 16.02 -7.55 -8.49
C PHE A 216 17.21 -7.30 -9.39
N TYR A 217 18.26 -6.67 -8.87
CA TYR A 217 19.46 -6.33 -9.65
C TYR A 217 20.44 -7.51 -9.64
N ALA A 218 20.52 -8.19 -10.78
CA ALA A 218 21.37 -9.35 -10.96
C ALA A 218 21.69 -9.53 -12.45
N ASP A 219 22.61 -10.43 -12.76
CA ASP A 219 22.88 -10.81 -14.13
C ASP A 219 21.63 -11.45 -14.75
N TYR A 220 21.43 -11.21 -16.05
CA TYR A 220 20.24 -11.66 -16.78
C TYR A 220 19.94 -13.17 -16.59
N ASN A 221 21.01 -13.97 -16.55
CA ASN A 221 20.91 -15.45 -16.40
C ASN A 221 20.42 -15.90 -15.01
N GLU A 222 20.42 -15.03 -14.01
CA GLU A 222 19.95 -15.38 -12.67
C GLU A 222 18.43 -15.35 -12.53
N GLY A 223 17.71 -14.81 -13.52
CA GLY A 223 16.24 -14.79 -13.53
C GLY A 223 15.60 -13.94 -12.42
N LYS A 224 16.35 -12.99 -11.84
CA LYS A 224 15.87 -12.14 -10.75
C LYS A 224 15.18 -10.87 -11.20
N ALA A 225 15.21 -10.53 -12.48
CA ALA A 225 14.59 -9.32 -12.99
C ALA A 225 13.08 -9.28 -12.70
N PHE A 226 12.57 -8.09 -12.44
CA PHE A 226 11.12 -7.86 -12.34
C PHE A 226 10.51 -7.86 -13.75
N MET A 227 9.54 -8.72 -13.98
CA MET A 227 8.83 -8.86 -15.26
C MET A 227 7.30 -8.78 -15.05
#